data_bf1cf8b6c2ee2f5eabe740836b9d5892
#
_entry.id   bf1cf8b6c2ee2f5eabe740836b9d5892
#
_cell.length_a   1.000
_cell.length_b   1.000
_cell.length_c   1.000
_cell.angle_alpha   90.00
_cell.angle_beta   90.00
_cell.angle_gamma   90.00
#
_symmetry.space_group_name_H-M   'P 1'
#
loop_
_entity.id
_entity.type
_entity.pdbx_description
1 polymer ?
#
loop_
_entity_poly.entity_id
_entity_poly.type
_entity_poly.pdbx_seq_one_letter_code
_entity_poly.pdbx_strand_id
1 'polypeptide(L)'
;MRYCVTIDASPSCCGSQLCLFMQLPRFSRLTLPLASLLSGVSMLVVGIALLTVAIGAQAGLAKYSGLVTGMIMSAYFAGFVYGTYACPGLIRRVGYIRAFAVMASVASALPVLHALWTNPWFWGLLRFTTGLCIVGLYMVIESWLNVVAGRESRGKVFAAYMAVSGVSTALGQWLILAGDRFGFMPFAFASILFSFALVPTTMTTIREPKQTHAPSMSLVRLFAISPIGAIASMGSGLISGTFYSLGNVFGKGVGFSDSHTATFMAATILSGAAFQYPVGHLSDRYDRRSMLIWVCLISSLLAAVGFYLAREYENLLVMLGILYGALSFSIYGLSVAHTNDLIEPSKVLETTGGLLLLYGIGATLGPTMAGGMMDYLGPESLMLYFALVLLALAGTVWYCMLGQAERVDMPAPRSDYVIMDASSQAALQMDPRALPQDAE
;
A
#
# COMPACT_ATOMS: atom_id res chain seq x y z
N MET A 1 -45.03 -18.76 -17.86
CA MET A 1 -45.64 -20.05 -18.26
C MET A 1 -44.70 -21.15 -17.80
N ARG A 2 -45.16 -21.94 -16.82
CA ARG A 2 -44.45 -23.09 -16.27
C ARG A 2 -44.81 -24.31 -17.11
N TYR A 3 -43.84 -25.03 -17.62
CA TYR A 3 -44.07 -26.40 -18.09
C TYR A 3 -43.42 -27.35 -17.07
N CYS A 4 -44.26 -28.01 -16.24
CA CYS A 4 -43.91 -29.22 -15.55
C CYS A 4 -44.11 -30.37 -16.53
N VAL A 5 -43.02 -31.12 -16.80
CA VAL A 5 -43.12 -32.47 -17.39
C VAL A 5 -42.86 -33.46 -16.27
N THR A 6 -43.89 -34.11 -15.81
CA THR A 6 -43.83 -35.28 -14.96
C THR A 6 -43.52 -36.49 -15.83
N ILE A 7 -42.39 -37.13 -15.56
CA ILE A 7 -42.07 -38.48 -16.08
C ILE A 7 -42.05 -39.40 -14.87
N ASP A 8 -43.08 -40.26 -14.78
CA ASP A 8 -43.10 -41.42 -13.91
C ASP A 8 -42.08 -42.46 -14.39
N ALA A 9 -41.16 -42.83 -13.53
CA ALA A 9 -40.32 -44.00 -13.73
C ALA A 9 -40.01 -44.63 -12.38
N SER A 10 -40.40 -45.91 -12.31
CA SER A 10 -40.25 -46.86 -11.19
C SER A 10 -38.82 -47.02 -10.66
N PRO A 11 -38.67 -47.41 -9.39
CA PRO A 11 -37.37 -47.53 -8.71
C PRO A 11 -36.73 -48.87 -8.94
N SER A 12 -35.73 -48.95 -9.81
CA SER A 12 -34.77 -50.05 -9.78
C SER A 12 -33.46 -49.67 -10.45
N CYS A 13 -32.39 -49.77 -9.65
CA CYS A 13 -30.99 -49.93 -10.03
C CYS A 13 -30.32 -48.91 -10.93
N CYS A 14 -29.25 -48.41 -10.40
CA CYS A 14 -28.12 -47.70 -11.04
C CYS A 14 -28.04 -46.20 -10.79
N GLY A 15 -27.17 -45.79 -9.89
CA GLY A 15 -26.88 -44.39 -9.80
C GLY A 15 -26.13 -43.87 -8.57
N SER A 16 -25.48 -44.73 -7.81
CA SER A 16 -24.72 -44.24 -6.63
C SER A 16 -23.32 -43.68 -6.93
N GLN A 17 -22.93 -43.59 -8.19
CA GLN A 17 -21.58 -43.07 -8.52
C GLN A 17 -21.55 -41.69 -9.24
N LEU A 18 -22.69 -41.20 -9.74
CA LEU A 18 -22.68 -39.89 -10.47
C LEU A 18 -23.02 -38.66 -9.60
N CYS A 19 -23.57 -38.91 -8.40
CA CYS A 19 -23.85 -37.78 -7.47
C CYS A 19 -22.65 -37.37 -6.57
N LEU A 20 -21.53 -38.11 -6.63
CA LEU A 20 -20.36 -37.82 -5.77
C LEU A 20 -19.46 -36.71 -6.27
N PHE A 21 -19.70 -36.18 -7.46
CA PHE A 21 -18.87 -35.12 -8.06
C PHE A 21 -19.36 -33.68 -7.84
N MET A 22 -20.44 -33.46 -7.12
CA MET A 22 -21.00 -32.11 -6.90
C MET A 22 -21.03 -31.64 -5.46
N GLN A 23 -20.39 -32.33 -4.54
CA GLN A 23 -20.16 -31.81 -3.18
C GLN A 23 -18.68 -31.53 -2.95
N LEU A 24 -18.15 -30.54 -3.68
CA LEU A 24 -16.95 -29.87 -3.23
C LEU A 24 -17.27 -29.22 -1.86
N PRO A 25 -16.47 -29.47 -0.83
CA PRO A 25 -16.73 -28.93 0.50
C PRO A 25 -16.87 -27.41 0.41
N ARG A 26 -17.75 -26.82 1.20
CA ARG A 26 -18.02 -25.36 1.23
C ARG A 26 -16.74 -24.52 1.31
N PHE A 27 -15.65 -25.06 1.84
CA PHE A 27 -14.31 -24.46 1.86
C PHE A 27 -13.72 -24.20 0.47
N SER A 28 -13.95 -25.06 -0.53
CA SER A 28 -13.42 -24.87 -1.88
C SER A 28 -14.16 -23.78 -2.68
N ARG A 29 -15.38 -23.45 -2.32
CA ARG A 29 -16.17 -22.41 -2.99
C ARG A 29 -15.75 -20.98 -2.61
N LEU A 30 -15.16 -20.78 -1.43
CA LEU A 30 -14.65 -19.46 -0.99
C LEU A 30 -13.17 -19.25 -1.37
N THR A 31 -12.38 -20.32 -1.44
CA THR A 31 -10.94 -20.24 -1.68
C THR A 31 -10.61 -19.82 -3.12
N LEU A 32 -11.39 -20.27 -4.12
CA LEU A 32 -11.10 -19.98 -5.52
C LEU A 32 -11.33 -18.49 -5.88
N PRO A 33 -12.47 -17.84 -5.53
CA PRO A 33 -12.66 -16.42 -5.76
C PRO A 33 -11.64 -15.54 -5.02
N LEU A 34 -11.30 -15.90 -3.78
CA LEU A 34 -10.30 -15.18 -2.98
C LEU A 34 -8.91 -15.29 -3.63
N ALA A 35 -8.49 -16.49 -4.03
CA ALA A 35 -7.22 -16.71 -4.70
C ALA A 35 -7.15 -15.94 -6.03
N SER A 36 -8.24 -15.90 -6.78
CA SER A 36 -8.34 -15.14 -8.03
C SER A 36 -8.14 -13.63 -7.80
N LEU A 37 -8.83 -13.04 -6.83
CA LEU A 37 -8.67 -11.62 -6.49
C LEU A 37 -7.26 -11.31 -5.97
N LEU A 38 -6.72 -12.14 -5.09
CA LEU A 38 -5.36 -11.97 -4.56
C LEU A 38 -4.29 -12.11 -5.66
N SER A 39 -4.49 -12.99 -6.65
CA SER A 39 -3.58 -13.08 -7.79
C SER A 39 -3.63 -11.82 -8.66
N GLY A 40 -4.81 -11.22 -8.86
CA GLY A 40 -4.96 -9.94 -9.55
C GLY A 40 -4.21 -8.81 -8.80
N VAL A 41 -4.38 -8.73 -7.47
CA VAL A 41 -3.61 -7.80 -6.61
C VAL A 41 -2.10 -8.03 -6.78
N SER A 42 -1.65 -9.28 -6.67
CA SER A 42 -0.23 -9.61 -6.80
C SER A 42 0.35 -9.11 -8.12
N MET A 43 -0.34 -9.35 -9.24
CA MET A 43 0.12 -8.88 -10.56
C MET A 43 0.18 -7.35 -10.63
N LEU A 44 -0.81 -6.64 -10.10
CA LEU A 44 -0.80 -5.17 -10.05
C LEU A 44 0.37 -4.66 -9.22
N VAL A 45 0.57 -5.19 -8.03
CA VAL A 45 1.59 -4.73 -7.10
C VAL A 45 3.01 -5.03 -7.62
N VAL A 46 3.25 -6.22 -8.18
CA VAL A 46 4.52 -6.55 -8.85
C VAL A 46 4.78 -5.59 -10.00
N GLY A 47 3.74 -5.31 -10.82
CA GLY A 47 3.85 -4.39 -11.95
C GLY A 47 4.19 -2.96 -11.53
N ILE A 48 3.56 -2.44 -10.46
CA ILE A 48 3.85 -1.10 -9.93
C ILE A 48 5.26 -1.02 -9.38
N ALA A 49 5.68 -2.01 -8.59
CA ALA A 49 7.01 -2.06 -8.01
C ALA A 49 8.08 -2.11 -9.11
N LEU A 50 7.92 -2.99 -10.10
CA LEU A 50 8.81 -3.08 -11.26
C LEU A 50 8.87 -1.77 -12.05
N LEU A 51 7.71 -1.16 -12.35
CA LEU A 51 7.65 0.10 -13.09
C LEU A 51 8.38 1.22 -12.34
N THR A 52 8.25 1.28 -11.02
CA THR A 52 8.92 2.29 -10.19
C THR A 52 10.43 2.12 -10.23
N VAL A 53 10.94 0.88 -10.14
CA VAL A 53 12.37 0.59 -10.29
C VAL A 53 12.87 0.94 -11.68
N ALA A 54 12.13 0.58 -12.74
CA ALA A 54 12.49 0.85 -14.11
C ALA A 54 12.59 2.35 -14.41
N ILE A 55 11.63 3.16 -13.91
CA ILE A 55 11.66 4.60 -14.06
C ILE A 55 12.86 5.21 -13.33
N GLY A 56 13.15 4.76 -12.10
CA GLY A 56 14.33 5.21 -11.35
C GLY A 56 15.64 4.90 -12.08
N ALA A 57 15.79 3.70 -12.65
CA ALA A 57 16.95 3.29 -13.43
C ALA A 57 17.11 4.13 -14.70
N GLN A 58 16.02 4.36 -15.44
CA GLN A 58 16.03 5.18 -16.65
C GLN A 58 16.26 6.66 -16.36
N ALA A 59 15.75 7.19 -15.25
CA ALA A 59 16.04 8.57 -14.82
C ALA A 59 17.54 8.76 -14.56
N GLY A 60 18.20 7.77 -13.97
CA GLY A 60 19.66 7.76 -13.80
C GLY A 60 20.42 7.76 -15.15
N LEU A 61 19.99 6.95 -16.12
CA LEU A 61 20.56 6.93 -17.48
C LEU A 61 20.35 8.27 -18.21
N ALA A 62 19.17 8.86 -18.06
CA ALA A 62 18.84 10.17 -18.62
C ALA A 62 19.54 11.33 -17.89
N LYS A 63 20.30 11.01 -16.82
CA LYS A 63 21.00 11.99 -15.96
C LYS A 63 20.07 13.06 -15.39
N TYR A 64 18.83 12.68 -15.04
CA TYR A 64 17.95 13.61 -14.35
C TYR A 64 18.46 13.85 -12.94
N SER A 65 18.31 15.09 -12.46
CA SER A 65 18.64 15.43 -11.08
C SER A 65 17.76 14.66 -10.09
N GLY A 66 18.21 14.53 -8.85
CA GLY A 66 17.44 13.92 -7.77
C GLY A 66 16.11 14.62 -7.55
N LEU A 67 16.10 15.97 -7.63
CA LEU A 67 14.88 16.76 -7.53
C LEU A 67 13.88 16.42 -8.64
N VAL A 68 14.33 16.38 -9.91
CA VAL A 68 13.47 16.03 -11.05
C VAL A 68 12.94 14.59 -10.92
N THR A 69 13.80 13.66 -10.54
CA THR A 69 13.40 12.27 -10.30
C THR A 69 12.39 12.20 -9.15
N GLY A 70 12.64 12.92 -8.06
CA GLY A 70 11.72 13.03 -6.93
C GLY A 70 10.35 13.59 -7.33
N MET A 71 10.30 14.64 -8.16
CA MET A 71 9.05 15.21 -8.69
C MET A 71 8.27 14.21 -9.56
N ILE A 72 8.95 13.46 -10.42
CA ILE A 72 8.34 12.41 -11.24
C ILE A 72 7.73 11.33 -10.33
N MET A 73 8.46 10.91 -9.30
CA MET A 73 7.98 9.90 -8.36
C MET A 73 6.82 10.41 -7.49
N SER A 74 6.90 11.66 -7.02
CA SER A 74 5.83 12.34 -6.28
C SER A 74 4.53 12.42 -7.06
N ALA A 75 4.59 12.60 -8.37
CA ALA A 75 3.42 12.69 -9.23
C ALA A 75 2.52 11.42 -9.15
N TYR A 76 3.12 10.25 -8.93
CA TYR A 76 2.35 9.02 -8.71
C TYR A 76 1.44 9.12 -7.47
N PHE A 77 1.99 9.57 -6.34
CA PHE A 77 1.21 9.71 -5.11
C PHE A 77 0.19 10.84 -5.21
N ALA A 78 0.51 11.93 -5.91
CA ALA A 78 -0.45 12.98 -6.20
C ALA A 78 -1.63 12.46 -7.04
N GLY A 79 -1.36 11.64 -8.06
CA GLY A 79 -2.38 10.95 -8.85
C GLY A 79 -3.20 9.97 -8.02
N PHE A 80 -2.56 9.23 -7.12
CA PHE A 80 -3.21 8.30 -6.20
C PHE A 80 -4.18 9.04 -5.26
N VAL A 81 -3.74 10.13 -4.62
CA VAL A 81 -4.58 10.99 -3.77
C VAL A 81 -5.74 11.58 -4.57
N TYR A 82 -5.48 12.15 -5.74
CA TYR A 82 -6.55 12.69 -6.58
C TYR A 82 -7.55 11.61 -7.01
N GLY A 83 -7.07 10.44 -7.38
CA GLY A 83 -7.88 9.29 -7.78
C GLY A 83 -8.81 8.79 -6.67
N THR A 84 -8.43 8.96 -5.39
CA THR A 84 -9.29 8.64 -4.24
C THR A 84 -10.64 9.38 -4.30
N TYR A 85 -10.64 10.59 -4.84
CA TYR A 85 -11.86 11.39 -5.02
C TYR A 85 -12.52 11.20 -6.39
N ALA A 86 -11.71 11.02 -7.45
CA ALA A 86 -12.21 10.96 -8.83
C ALA A 86 -12.80 9.57 -9.18
N CYS A 87 -12.14 8.47 -8.77
CA CYS A 87 -12.52 7.12 -9.16
C CYS A 87 -13.89 6.66 -8.65
N PRO A 88 -14.36 7.00 -7.44
CA PRO A 88 -15.72 6.66 -7.02
C PRO A 88 -16.80 7.22 -7.96
N GLY A 89 -16.58 8.40 -8.52
CA GLY A 89 -17.48 8.99 -9.52
C GLY A 89 -17.56 8.18 -10.81
N LEU A 90 -16.42 7.69 -11.30
CA LEU A 90 -16.36 6.81 -12.47
C LEU A 90 -17.05 5.47 -12.19
N ILE A 91 -16.68 4.81 -11.06
CA ILE A 91 -17.25 3.52 -10.66
C ILE A 91 -18.78 3.59 -10.56
N ARG A 92 -19.33 4.69 -10.00
CA ARG A 92 -20.78 4.90 -9.93
C ARG A 92 -21.46 5.01 -11.30
N ARG A 93 -20.80 5.63 -12.27
CA ARG A 93 -21.37 5.86 -13.60
C ARG A 93 -21.38 4.62 -14.48
N VAL A 94 -20.30 3.82 -14.43
CA VAL A 94 -20.11 2.72 -15.39
C VAL A 94 -20.15 1.33 -14.75
N GLY A 95 -20.17 1.21 -13.42
CA GLY A 95 -20.09 -0.04 -12.66
C GLY A 95 -18.66 -0.50 -12.43
N TYR A 96 -18.46 -1.47 -11.52
CA TYR A 96 -17.15 -1.93 -11.08
C TYR A 96 -16.32 -2.57 -12.20
N ILE A 97 -16.91 -3.51 -12.96
CA ILE A 97 -16.20 -4.26 -14.01
C ILE A 97 -15.72 -3.34 -15.14
N ARG A 98 -16.60 -2.44 -15.60
CA ARG A 98 -16.24 -1.52 -16.69
C ARG A 98 -15.22 -0.47 -16.23
N ALA A 99 -15.36 0.07 -15.02
CA ALA A 99 -14.38 0.98 -14.44
C ALA A 99 -13.02 0.31 -14.32
N PHE A 100 -12.98 -0.94 -13.85
CA PHE A 100 -11.75 -1.74 -13.75
C PHE A 100 -11.10 -1.92 -15.13
N ALA A 101 -11.88 -2.33 -16.14
CA ALA A 101 -11.38 -2.55 -17.49
C ALA A 101 -10.77 -1.26 -18.09
N VAL A 102 -11.45 -0.12 -17.94
CA VAL A 102 -10.95 1.18 -18.43
C VAL A 102 -9.64 1.55 -17.74
N MET A 103 -9.59 1.47 -16.40
CA MET A 103 -8.40 1.84 -15.63
C MET A 103 -7.24 0.89 -15.90
N ALA A 104 -7.48 -0.42 -16.02
CA ALA A 104 -6.46 -1.41 -16.34
C ALA A 104 -5.91 -1.23 -17.76
N SER A 105 -6.77 -0.94 -18.73
CA SER A 105 -6.36 -0.66 -20.12
C SER A 105 -5.48 0.59 -20.21
N VAL A 106 -5.84 1.66 -19.51
CA VAL A 106 -5.01 2.87 -19.44
C VAL A 106 -3.70 2.53 -18.72
N ALA A 107 -3.75 1.91 -17.54
CA ALA A 107 -2.57 1.57 -16.75
C ALA A 107 -1.58 0.70 -17.52
N SER A 108 -2.05 -0.25 -18.35
CA SER A 108 -1.18 -1.11 -19.15
C SER A 108 -0.46 -0.38 -20.29
N ALA A 109 -1.03 0.70 -20.82
CA ALA A 109 -0.40 1.50 -21.85
C ALA A 109 0.71 2.42 -21.32
N LEU A 110 0.58 2.89 -20.05
CA LEU A 110 1.47 3.88 -19.48
C LEU A 110 2.94 3.43 -19.40
N PRO A 111 3.30 2.18 -19.02
CA PRO A 111 4.69 1.74 -19.03
C PRO A 111 5.32 1.81 -20.42
N VAL A 112 4.59 1.42 -21.47
CA VAL A 112 5.06 1.51 -22.84
C VAL A 112 5.34 2.96 -23.24
N LEU A 113 4.46 3.89 -22.87
CA LEU A 113 4.65 5.31 -23.13
C LEU A 113 5.86 5.89 -22.40
N HIS A 114 6.18 5.43 -21.17
CA HIS A 114 7.42 5.82 -20.49
C HIS A 114 8.67 5.38 -21.26
N ALA A 115 8.65 4.20 -21.88
CA ALA A 115 9.77 3.69 -22.65
C ALA A 115 9.96 4.42 -23.99
N LEU A 116 8.88 4.92 -24.59
CA LEU A 116 8.93 5.58 -25.92
C LEU A 116 9.41 7.04 -25.85
N TRP A 117 9.10 7.76 -24.77
CA TRP A 117 9.44 9.20 -24.66
C TRP A 117 10.09 9.49 -23.31
N THR A 118 11.33 10.00 -23.34
CA THR A 118 12.14 10.32 -22.16
C THR A 118 12.09 11.81 -21.80
N ASN A 119 10.89 12.38 -21.70
CA ASN A 119 10.71 13.77 -21.26
C ASN A 119 10.23 13.80 -19.80
N PRO A 120 10.88 14.55 -18.87
CA PRO A 120 10.54 14.52 -17.44
C PRO A 120 9.12 15.01 -17.14
N TRP A 121 8.64 16.04 -17.84
CA TRP A 121 7.27 16.53 -17.67
C TRP A 121 6.23 15.52 -18.13
N PHE A 122 6.50 14.86 -19.25
CA PHE A 122 5.65 13.79 -19.75
C PHE A 122 5.64 12.60 -18.80
N TRP A 123 6.80 12.23 -18.25
CA TRP A 123 6.89 11.17 -17.23
C TRP A 123 6.11 11.52 -15.96
N GLY A 124 6.16 12.79 -15.53
CA GLY A 124 5.32 13.24 -14.41
C GLY A 124 3.83 13.05 -14.68
N LEU A 125 3.36 13.41 -15.88
CA LEU A 125 1.97 13.21 -16.29
C LEU A 125 1.60 11.70 -16.33
N LEU A 126 2.46 10.86 -16.90
CA LEU A 126 2.24 9.42 -16.96
C LEU A 126 2.21 8.80 -15.55
N ARG A 127 3.10 9.22 -14.64
CA ARG A 127 3.11 8.78 -13.24
C ARG A 127 1.85 9.22 -12.50
N PHE A 128 1.41 10.47 -12.67
CA PHE A 128 0.15 10.94 -12.11
C PHE A 128 -1.03 10.07 -12.58
N THR A 129 -1.11 9.82 -13.89
CA THR A 129 -2.16 8.97 -14.46
C THR A 129 -2.06 7.53 -13.98
N THR A 130 -0.82 7.01 -13.79
CA THR A 130 -0.61 5.68 -13.20
C THR A 130 -1.20 5.63 -11.78
N GLY A 131 -0.86 6.60 -10.92
CA GLY A 131 -1.38 6.65 -9.55
C GLY A 131 -2.90 6.71 -9.50
N LEU A 132 -3.51 7.54 -10.35
CA LEU A 132 -4.96 7.64 -10.47
C LEU A 132 -5.60 6.31 -10.88
N CYS A 133 -5.07 5.62 -11.89
CA CYS A 133 -5.61 4.33 -12.33
C CYS A 133 -5.43 3.26 -11.24
N ILE A 134 -4.26 3.21 -10.61
CA ILE A 134 -3.95 2.17 -9.62
C ILE A 134 -4.84 2.26 -8.39
N VAL A 135 -5.09 3.47 -7.84
CA VAL A 135 -6.00 3.59 -6.69
C VAL A 135 -7.42 3.14 -7.05
N GLY A 136 -7.88 3.46 -8.26
CA GLY A 136 -9.18 2.99 -8.73
C GLY A 136 -9.25 1.48 -8.90
N LEU A 137 -8.19 0.83 -9.40
CA LEU A 137 -8.08 -0.63 -9.48
C LEU A 137 -8.09 -1.26 -8.09
N TYR A 138 -7.36 -0.69 -7.12
CA TYR A 138 -7.41 -1.13 -5.74
C TYR A 138 -8.81 -1.01 -5.14
N MET A 139 -9.48 0.14 -5.31
CA MET A 139 -10.86 0.33 -4.81
C MET A 139 -11.80 -0.76 -5.32
N VAL A 140 -11.69 -1.15 -6.59
CA VAL A 140 -12.54 -2.20 -7.17
C VAL A 140 -12.22 -3.56 -6.55
N ILE A 141 -10.94 -3.98 -6.52
CA ILE A 141 -10.55 -5.30 -6.00
C ILE A 141 -10.87 -5.39 -4.51
N GLU A 142 -10.53 -4.37 -3.72
CA GLU A 142 -10.76 -4.33 -2.28
C GLU A 142 -12.25 -4.36 -1.94
N SER A 143 -13.10 -3.70 -2.74
CA SER A 143 -14.55 -3.79 -2.60
C SER A 143 -15.04 -5.22 -2.82
N TRP A 144 -14.50 -5.96 -3.78
CA TRP A 144 -14.83 -7.37 -3.98
C TRP A 144 -14.27 -8.27 -2.89
N LEU A 145 -13.03 -8.01 -2.42
CA LEU A 145 -12.47 -8.73 -1.28
C LEU A 145 -13.35 -8.57 -0.03
N ASN A 146 -13.90 -7.38 0.19
CA ASN A 146 -14.81 -7.11 1.29
C ASN A 146 -16.13 -7.91 1.18
N VAL A 147 -16.66 -8.12 -0.04
CA VAL A 147 -17.84 -8.96 -0.27
C VAL A 147 -17.54 -10.45 -0.02
N VAL A 148 -16.36 -10.92 -0.47
CA VAL A 148 -15.92 -12.32 -0.27
C VAL A 148 -15.61 -12.59 1.19
N ALA A 149 -15.04 -11.62 1.89
CA ALA A 149 -14.72 -11.70 3.30
C ALA A 149 -16.00 -11.62 4.14
N GLY A 150 -16.66 -12.75 4.43
CA GLY A 150 -17.76 -12.79 5.41
C GLY A 150 -17.34 -12.19 6.76
N ARG A 151 -18.31 -11.79 7.59
CA ARG A 151 -18.06 -11.11 8.88
C ARG A 151 -16.99 -11.78 9.75
N GLU A 152 -16.98 -13.11 9.82
CA GLU A 152 -16.03 -13.89 10.64
C GLU A 152 -14.62 -14.02 10.04
N SER A 153 -14.46 -13.77 8.73
CA SER A 153 -13.19 -13.95 8.01
C SER A 153 -12.52 -12.66 7.56
N ARG A 154 -13.14 -11.49 7.81
CA ARG A 154 -12.62 -10.17 7.35
C ARG A 154 -11.17 -9.94 7.74
N GLY A 155 -10.82 -10.11 9.01
CA GLY A 155 -9.45 -9.92 9.48
C GLY A 155 -8.45 -10.87 8.83
N LYS A 156 -8.84 -12.14 8.57
CA LYS A 156 -7.98 -13.12 7.89
C LYS A 156 -7.75 -12.76 6.42
N VAL A 157 -8.80 -12.33 5.72
CA VAL A 157 -8.72 -11.89 4.31
C VAL A 157 -7.88 -10.62 4.21
N PHE A 158 -8.05 -9.68 5.13
CA PHE A 158 -7.27 -8.46 5.18
C PHE A 158 -5.79 -8.74 5.44
N ALA A 159 -5.47 -9.60 6.40
CA ALA A 159 -4.09 -10.02 6.67
C ALA A 159 -3.45 -10.73 5.47
N ALA A 160 -4.20 -11.61 4.78
CA ALA A 160 -3.72 -12.27 3.56
C ALA A 160 -3.47 -11.25 2.43
N TYR A 161 -4.35 -10.27 2.26
CA TYR A 161 -4.19 -9.18 1.28
C TYR A 161 -2.93 -8.36 1.56
N MET A 162 -2.69 -7.96 2.81
CA MET A 162 -1.48 -7.22 3.22
C MET A 162 -0.21 -8.05 3.00
N ALA A 163 -0.22 -9.33 3.38
CA ALA A 163 0.92 -10.23 3.17
C ALA A 163 1.24 -10.41 1.68
N VAL A 164 0.22 -10.66 0.84
CA VAL A 164 0.38 -10.77 -0.62
C VAL A 164 0.92 -9.47 -1.20
N SER A 165 0.42 -8.31 -0.77
CA SER A 165 0.89 -7.01 -1.24
C SER A 165 2.37 -6.79 -0.88
N GLY A 166 2.78 -7.06 0.36
CA GLY A 166 4.17 -6.92 0.79
C GLY A 166 5.14 -7.85 0.02
N VAL A 167 4.78 -9.14 -0.11
CA VAL A 167 5.57 -10.11 -0.88
C VAL A 167 5.64 -9.71 -2.37
N SER A 168 4.53 -9.27 -2.95
CA SER A 168 4.48 -8.84 -4.36
C SER A 168 5.33 -7.60 -4.60
N THR A 169 5.33 -6.64 -3.67
CA THR A 169 6.20 -5.46 -3.76
C THR A 169 7.67 -5.86 -3.77
N ALA A 170 8.08 -6.78 -2.88
CA ALA A 170 9.44 -7.30 -2.84
C ALA A 170 9.83 -8.07 -4.11
N LEU A 171 8.93 -8.90 -4.64
CA LEU A 171 9.15 -9.62 -5.90
C LEU A 171 9.33 -8.67 -7.07
N GLY A 172 8.57 -7.58 -7.12
CA GLY A 172 8.71 -6.55 -8.15
C GLY A 172 10.08 -5.86 -8.14
N GLN A 173 10.73 -5.74 -6.97
CA GLN A 173 12.10 -5.22 -6.88
C GLN A 173 13.11 -6.15 -7.57
N TRP A 174 12.96 -7.46 -7.42
CA TRP A 174 13.86 -8.44 -8.04
C TRP A 174 13.56 -8.68 -9.52
N LEU A 175 12.33 -8.47 -9.98
CA LEU A 175 11.95 -8.72 -11.36
C LEU A 175 12.72 -7.85 -12.37
N ILE A 176 13.28 -6.72 -11.93
CA ILE A 176 14.18 -5.89 -12.77
C ILE A 176 15.42 -6.65 -13.24
N LEU A 177 15.83 -7.71 -12.53
CA LEU A 177 16.99 -8.53 -12.83
C LEU A 177 16.72 -9.58 -13.92
N ALA A 178 15.45 -9.80 -14.30
CA ALA A 178 15.03 -10.87 -15.21
C ALA A 178 15.23 -10.54 -16.71
N GLY A 179 15.93 -9.44 -17.04
CA GLY A 179 16.16 -9.08 -18.44
C GLY A 179 17.07 -7.88 -18.59
N ASP A 180 17.04 -7.26 -19.77
CA ASP A 180 17.74 -5.99 -20.00
C ASP A 180 17.05 -4.86 -19.24
N ARG A 181 17.56 -4.58 -18.05
CA ARG A 181 17.05 -3.60 -17.08
C ARG A 181 17.05 -2.15 -17.57
N PHE A 182 17.89 -1.84 -18.54
CA PHE A 182 18.01 -0.52 -19.14
C PHE A 182 17.28 -0.40 -20.48
N GLY A 183 16.69 -1.51 -20.93
CA GLY A 183 15.94 -1.57 -22.17
C GLY A 183 14.44 -1.43 -21.99
N PHE A 184 13.72 -1.87 -23.01
CA PHE A 184 12.27 -1.86 -23.07
C PHE A 184 11.61 -2.94 -22.18
N MET A 185 12.34 -4.00 -21.85
CA MET A 185 11.78 -5.20 -21.19
C MET A 185 11.07 -4.94 -19.85
N PRO A 186 11.60 -4.16 -18.87
CA PRO A 186 10.89 -3.94 -17.61
C PRO A 186 9.55 -3.23 -17.80
N PHE A 187 9.47 -2.30 -18.76
CA PHE A 187 8.23 -1.61 -19.10
C PHE A 187 7.22 -2.55 -19.77
N ALA A 188 7.69 -3.45 -20.66
CA ALA A 188 6.84 -4.45 -21.27
C ALA A 188 6.29 -5.43 -20.23
N PHE A 189 7.11 -5.92 -19.28
CA PHE A 189 6.64 -6.78 -18.20
C PHE A 189 5.63 -6.07 -17.29
N ALA A 190 5.85 -4.81 -16.91
CA ALA A 190 4.89 -4.05 -16.14
C ALA A 190 3.55 -3.90 -16.89
N SER A 191 3.58 -3.61 -18.19
CA SER A 191 2.41 -3.54 -19.06
C SER A 191 1.64 -4.86 -19.11
N ILE A 192 2.36 -5.98 -19.29
CA ILE A 192 1.79 -7.32 -19.29
C ILE A 192 1.13 -7.64 -17.95
N LEU A 193 1.81 -7.37 -16.84
CA LEU A 193 1.28 -7.61 -15.49
C LEU A 193 -0.01 -6.80 -15.24
N PHE A 194 -0.07 -5.55 -15.64
CA PHE A 194 -1.30 -4.74 -15.53
C PHE A 194 -2.44 -5.28 -16.41
N SER A 195 -2.13 -5.76 -17.61
CA SER A 195 -3.13 -6.38 -18.49
C SER A 195 -3.62 -7.72 -17.93
N PHE A 196 -2.71 -8.58 -17.45
CA PHE A 196 -3.08 -9.89 -16.91
C PHE A 196 -3.80 -9.80 -15.56
N ALA A 197 -3.61 -8.75 -14.77
CA ALA A 197 -4.38 -8.52 -13.55
C ALA A 197 -5.89 -8.40 -13.81
N LEU A 198 -6.28 -8.01 -15.02
CA LEU A 198 -7.67 -7.95 -15.44
C LEU A 198 -8.33 -9.35 -15.47
N VAL A 199 -7.59 -10.37 -15.94
CA VAL A 199 -8.13 -11.71 -16.22
C VAL A 199 -8.73 -12.35 -14.96
N PRO A 200 -7.99 -12.56 -13.85
CA PRO A 200 -8.55 -13.22 -12.67
C PRO A 200 -9.66 -12.39 -12.02
N THR A 201 -9.56 -11.06 -12.14
CA THR A 201 -10.54 -10.15 -11.52
C THR A 201 -11.87 -10.18 -12.27
N THR A 202 -11.87 -10.22 -13.61
CA THR A 202 -13.11 -10.25 -14.42
C THR A 202 -13.74 -11.64 -14.52
N MET A 203 -12.96 -12.70 -14.30
CA MET A 203 -13.48 -14.08 -14.27
C MET A 203 -14.19 -14.45 -12.96
N THR A 204 -14.17 -13.59 -11.95
CA THR A 204 -14.88 -13.83 -10.70
C THR A 204 -16.40 -13.70 -10.91
N THR A 205 -17.15 -14.72 -10.45
CA THR A 205 -18.63 -14.75 -10.53
C THR A 205 -19.30 -14.09 -9.33
N ILE A 206 -18.60 -13.24 -8.60
CA ILE A 206 -19.07 -12.56 -7.40
C ILE A 206 -20.02 -11.43 -7.80
N ARG A 207 -21.11 -11.26 -7.04
CA ARG A 207 -22.02 -10.11 -7.23
C ARG A 207 -21.25 -8.80 -7.02
N GLU A 208 -21.57 -7.79 -7.82
CA GLU A 208 -21.00 -6.45 -7.63
C GLU A 208 -21.31 -5.92 -6.22
N PRO A 209 -20.34 -5.31 -5.55
CA PRO A 209 -20.53 -4.72 -4.23
C PRO A 209 -21.61 -3.62 -4.30
N LYS A 210 -22.41 -3.49 -3.23
CA LYS A 210 -23.21 -2.28 -3.05
C LYS A 210 -22.27 -1.10 -2.82
N GLN A 211 -22.55 0.00 -3.50
CA GLN A 211 -21.75 1.21 -3.35
C GLN A 211 -22.00 1.81 -1.97
N THR A 212 -21.00 1.77 -1.13
CA THR A 212 -20.99 2.44 0.16
C THR A 212 -20.17 3.71 0.08
N HIS A 213 -20.73 4.83 0.48
CA HIS A 213 -19.98 6.06 0.69
C HIS A 213 -19.22 5.91 2.00
N ALA A 214 -17.89 5.92 1.95
CA ALA A 214 -17.12 6.21 3.14
C ALA A 214 -17.06 7.75 3.26
N PRO A 215 -17.74 8.36 4.22
CA PRO A 215 -17.59 9.78 4.49
C PRO A 215 -16.12 10.01 4.89
N SER A 216 -15.50 11.09 4.40
CA SER A 216 -14.15 11.47 4.80
C SER A 216 -14.25 12.53 5.90
N MET A 217 -13.52 12.31 7.01
CA MET A 217 -13.42 13.30 8.07
C MET A 217 -12.65 14.54 7.57
N SER A 218 -13.12 15.71 7.93
CA SER A 218 -12.38 16.96 7.69
C SER A 218 -11.01 16.89 8.39
N LEU A 219 -9.94 17.24 7.67
CA LEU A 219 -8.57 17.24 8.23
C LEU A 219 -8.46 18.11 9.48
N VAL A 220 -9.15 19.26 9.50
CA VAL A 220 -9.18 20.15 10.68
C VAL A 220 -9.73 19.42 11.90
N ARG A 221 -10.82 18.67 11.73
CA ARG A 221 -11.42 17.88 12.80
C ARG A 221 -10.49 16.75 13.25
N LEU A 222 -9.81 16.10 12.30
CA LEU A 222 -8.86 15.04 12.58
C LEU A 222 -7.68 15.55 13.43
N PHE A 223 -7.11 16.72 13.08
CA PHE A 223 -6.06 17.36 13.88
C PHE A 223 -6.56 17.78 15.28
N ALA A 224 -7.84 18.15 15.41
CA ALA A 224 -8.42 18.48 16.70
C ALA A 224 -8.63 17.25 17.60
N ILE A 225 -8.94 16.07 17.02
CA ILE A 225 -9.16 14.82 17.75
C ILE A 225 -7.83 14.16 18.11
N SER A 226 -6.96 13.98 17.13
CA SER A 226 -5.69 13.25 17.28
C SER A 226 -4.56 13.94 16.49
N PRO A 227 -3.97 15.00 17.04
CA PRO A 227 -2.84 15.67 16.40
C PRO A 227 -1.64 14.74 16.24
N ILE A 228 -1.38 13.87 17.22
CA ILE A 228 -0.30 12.86 17.15
C ILE A 228 -0.54 11.90 15.99
N GLY A 229 -1.74 11.32 15.88
CA GLY A 229 -2.06 10.40 14.80
C GLY A 229 -1.99 11.07 13.42
N ALA A 230 -2.49 12.31 13.29
CA ALA A 230 -2.45 13.07 12.05
C ALA A 230 -1.00 13.35 11.59
N ILE A 231 -0.15 13.85 12.50
CA ILE A 231 1.26 14.15 12.22
C ILE A 231 2.05 12.85 11.92
N ALA A 232 1.82 11.78 12.71
CA ALA A 232 2.50 10.51 12.51
C ALA A 232 2.12 9.85 11.18
N SER A 233 0.86 9.95 10.76
CA SER A 233 0.40 9.44 9.47
C SER A 233 1.05 10.19 8.30
N MET A 234 1.11 11.52 8.35
CA MET A 234 1.79 12.32 7.35
C MET A 234 3.30 12.04 7.32
N GLY A 235 3.94 11.94 8.50
CA GLY A 235 5.34 11.58 8.64
C GLY A 235 5.66 10.20 8.09
N SER A 236 4.80 9.21 8.33
CA SER A 236 4.94 7.88 7.73
C SER A 236 4.87 7.93 6.21
N GLY A 237 3.99 8.76 5.63
CA GLY A 237 3.94 9.00 4.19
C GLY A 237 5.23 9.61 3.64
N LEU A 238 5.78 10.64 4.31
CA LEU A 238 7.07 11.25 3.97
C LEU A 238 8.19 10.20 3.90
N ILE A 239 8.20 9.23 4.81
CA ILE A 239 9.22 8.20 4.91
C ILE A 239 8.98 7.08 3.90
N SER A 240 7.82 6.41 3.98
CA SER A 240 7.52 5.23 3.16
C SER A 240 7.40 5.56 1.68
N GLY A 241 6.70 6.66 1.33
CA GLY A 241 6.58 7.12 -0.06
C GLY A 241 7.93 7.43 -0.68
N THR A 242 8.83 8.04 0.09
CA THR A 242 10.21 8.33 -0.35
C THR A 242 11.02 7.05 -0.50
N PHE A 243 10.93 6.12 0.45
CA PHE A 243 11.66 4.85 0.37
C PHE A 243 11.25 4.06 -0.88
N TYR A 244 9.96 3.86 -1.11
CA TYR A 244 9.46 3.15 -2.30
C TYR A 244 9.86 3.83 -3.61
N SER A 245 9.98 5.16 -3.62
CA SER A 245 10.28 5.96 -4.81
C SER A 245 11.77 6.06 -5.13
N LEU A 246 12.58 6.39 -4.14
CA LEU A 246 13.98 6.77 -4.31
C LEU A 246 14.98 5.75 -3.76
N GLY A 247 14.55 4.71 -3.05
CA GLY A 247 15.45 3.71 -2.48
C GLY A 247 16.31 2.99 -3.54
N ASN A 248 15.75 2.74 -4.73
CA ASN A 248 16.52 2.19 -5.86
C ASN A 248 17.53 3.21 -6.42
N VAL A 249 17.14 4.47 -6.51
CA VAL A 249 18.02 5.56 -6.96
C VAL A 249 19.18 5.74 -5.97
N PHE A 250 18.88 5.70 -4.67
CA PHE A 250 19.86 5.71 -3.60
C PHE A 250 20.86 4.56 -3.73
N GLY A 251 20.38 3.29 -3.82
CA GLY A 251 21.28 2.13 -3.91
C GLY A 251 22.24 2.24 -5.09
N LYS A 252 21.76 2.71 -6.25
CA LYS A 252 22.61 2.99 -7.41
C LYS A 252 23.58 4.13 -7.18
N GLY A 253 23.11 5.20 -6.57
CA GLY A 253 23.91 6.40 -6.30
C GLY A 253 25.08 6.15 -5.35
N VAL A 254 24.90 5.24 -4.36
CA VAL A 254 25.99 4.85 -3.43
C VAL A 254 26.90 3.72 -3.96
N GLY A 255 26.61 3.22 -5.17
CA GLY A 255 27.47 2.26 -5.88
C GLY A 255 27.05 0.81 -5.76
N PHE A 256 25.86 0.50 -5.22
CA PHE A 256 25.37 -0.88 -5.14
C PHE A 256 25.22 -1.51 -6.53
N SER A 257 25.55 -2.81 -6.62
CA SER A 257 25.13 -3.62 -7.75
C SER A 257 23.61 -3.68 -7.83
N ASP A 258 23.06 -4.09 -8.97
CA ASP A 258 21.60 -4.21 -9.12
C ASP A 258 21.03 -5.25 -8.18
N SER A 259 21.73 -6.36 -8.02
CA SER A 259 21.34 -7.43 -7.10
C SER A 259 21.32 -6.93 -5.65
N HIS A 260 22.34 -6.17 -5.22
CA HIS A 260 22.37 -5.59 -3.87
C HIS A 260 21.25 -4.55 -3.69
N THR A 261 21.02 -3.70 -4.68
CA THR A 261 19.92 -2.72 -4.63
C THR A 261 18.56 -3.40 -4.51
N ALA A 262 18.29 -4.41 -5.35
CA ALA A 262 17.04 -5.17 -5.30
C ALA A 262 16.88 -5.91 -3.96
N THR A 263 17.97 -6.49 -3.43
CA THR A 263 17.98 -7.19 -2.15
C THR A 263 17.75 -6.22 -0.99
N PHE A 264 18.41 -5.06 -0.99
CA PHE A 264 18.20 -4.01 0.02
C PHE A 264 16.73 -3.58 0.07
N MET A 265 16.15 -3.27 -1.09
CA MET A 265 14.75 -2.87 -1.19
C MET A 265 13.81 -3.98 -0.71
N ALA A 266 13.96 -5.19 -1.27
CA ALA A 266 13.09 -6.32 -0.94
C ALA A 266 13.19 -6.73 0.52
N ALA A 267 14.39 -6.80 1.09
CA ALA A 267 14.61 -7.18 2.47
C ALA A 267 14.03 -6.14 3.45
N THR A 268 14.19 -4.86 3.16
CA THR A 268 13.61 -3.76 3.95
C THR A 268 12.08 -3.81 3.91
N ILE A 269 11.47 -4.05 2.75
CA ILE A 269 10.01 -4.14 2.58
C ILE A 269 9.45 -5.37 3.31
N LEU A 270 10.07 -6.53 3.11
CA LEU A 270 9.62 -7.78 3.76
C LEU A 270 9.76 -7.72 5.28
N SER A 271 10.84 -7.14 5.79
CA SER A 271 11.01 -6.95 7.23
C SER A 271 9.93 -6.03 7.78
N GLY A 272 9.63 -4.93 7.08
CA GLY A 272 8.55 -4.01 7.45
C GLY A 272 7.21 -4.74 7.54
N ALA A 273 6.86 -5.52 6.52
CA ALA A 273 5.62 -6.30 6.53
C ALA A 273 5.57 -7.35 7.66
N ALA A 274 6.69 -8.05 7.91
CA ALA A 274 6.76 -9.09 8.94
C ALA A 274 6.72 -8.52 10.36
N PHE A 275 7.38 -7.40 10.61
CA PHE A 275 7.53 -6.82 11.94
C PHE A 275 6.36 -5.91 12.36
N GLN A 276 5.45 -5.56 11.45
CA GLN A 276 4.22 -4.85 11.83
C GLN A 276 3.43 -5.60 12.91
N TYR A 277 3.37 -6.94 12.84
CA TYR A 277 2.67 -7.74 13.84
C TYR A 277 3.34 -7.66 15.23
N PRO A 278 4.64 -7.99 15.42
CA PRO A 278 5.27 -7.89 16.74
C PRO A 278 5.30 -6.46 17.28
N VAL A 279 5.57 -5.45 16.47
CA VAL A 279 5.54 -4.04 16.90
C VAL A 279 4.13 -3.63 17.32
N GLY A 280 3.12 -4.02 16.55
CA GLY A 280 1.72 -3.76 16.86
C GLY A 280 1.30 -4.41 18.18
N HIS A 281 1.59 -5.71 18.34
CA HIS A 281 1.28 -6.44 19.59
C HIS A 281 1.98 -5.84 20.82
N LEU A 282 3.21 -5.34 20.63
CA LEU A 282 3.90 -4.63 21.69
C LEU A 282 3.19 -3.31 22.04
N SER A 283 2.68 -2.59 21.02
CA SER A 283 1.93 -1.35 21.22
C SER A 283 0.58 -1.54 21.93
N ASP A 284 0.01 -2.74 21.87
CA ASP A 284 -1.22 -3.05 22.62
C ASP A 284 -0.98 -3.16 24.13
N ARG A 285 0.29 -3.48 24.53
CA ARG A 285 0.69 -3.63 25.94
C ARG A 285 1.24 -2.36 26.57
N TYR A 286 1.85 -1.48 25.75
CA TYR A 286 2.47 -0.23 26.20
C TYR A 286 1.69 0.99 25.71
N ASP A 287 2.03 2.19 26.19
CA ASP A 287 1.44 3.43 25.69
C ASP A 287 1.88 3.67 24.23
N ARG A 288 0.88 3.79 23.32
CA ARG A 288 1.10 3.92 21.88
C ARG A 288 1.89 5.17 21.51
N ARG A 289 1.76 6.24 22.27
CA ARG A 289 2.50 7.51 22.08
C ARG A 289 3.99 7.31 22.35
N SER A 290 4.29 6.68 23.47
CA SER A 290 5.68 6.33 23.83
C SER A 290 6.29 5.34 22.83
N MET A 291 5.52 4.35 22.37
CA MET A 291 5.96 3.43 21.32
C MET A 291 6.29 4.15 20.01
N LEU A 292 5.45 5.12 19.57
CA LEU A 292 5.74 5.94 18.39
C LEU A 292 7.07 6.68 18.53
N ILE A 293 7.33 7.31 19.70
CA ILE A 293 8.59 8.03 19.96
C ILE A 293 9.79 7.06 19.84
N TRP A 294 9.73 5.90 20.51
CA TRP A 294 10.85 4.95 20.49
C TRP A 294 11.08 4.38 19.10
N VAL A 295 10.04 4.02 18.37
CA VAL A 295 10.13 3.56 16.98
C VAL A 295 10.78 4.63 16.11
N CYS A 296 10.37 5.89 16.23
CA CYS A 296 10.94 6.99 15.47
C CYS A 296 12.42 7.24 15.85
N LEU A 297 12.78 7.26 17.14
CA LEU A 297 14.14 7.50 17.60
C LEU A 297 15.09 6.40 17.16
N ILE A 298 14.70 5.13 17.33
CA ILE A 298 15.53 3.99 16.93
C ILE A 298 15.69 3.98 15.40
N SER A 299 14.61 4.18 14.66
CA SER A 299 14.68 4.25 13.19
C SER A 299 15.50 5.43 12.70
N SER A 300 15.44 6.59 13.39
CA SER A 300 16.28 7.76 13.11
C SER A 300 17.76 7.45 13.32
N LEU A 301 18.10 6.78 14.42
CA LEU A 301 19.47 6.35 14.70
C LEU A 301 19.99 5.37 13.64
N LEU A 302 19.18 4.37 13.26
CA LEU A 302 19.55 3.41 12.20
C LEU A 302 19.79 4.12 10.86
N ALA A 303 18.95 5.07 10.51
CA ALA A 303 19.10 5.87 9.29
C ALA A 303 20.35 6.78 9.36
N ALA A 304 20.63 7.40 10.51
CA ALA A 304 21.84 8.21 10.71
C ALA A 304 23.12 7.36 10.59
N VAL A 305 23.14 6.16 11.18
CA VAL A 305 24.24 5.20 11.00
C VAL A 305 24.35 4.79 9.53
N GLY A 306 23.21 4.52 8.87
CA GLY A 306 23.16 4.20 7.44
C GLY A 306 23.75 5.29 6.54
N PHE A 307 23.58 6.55 6.90
CA PHE A 307 24.20 7.68 6.17
C PHE A 307 25.75 7.60 6.18
N TYR A 308 26.35 7.31 7.34
CA TYR A 308 27.81 7.20 7.47
C TYR A 308 28.38 5.95 6.77
N LEU A 309 27.62 4.85 6.76
CA LEU A 309 28.09 3.57 6.24
C LEU A 309 27.75 3.32 4.78
N ALA A 310 26.97 4.22 4.16
CA ALA A 310 26.35 4.00 2.85
C ALA A 310 27.35 3.65 1.73
N ARG A 311 28.57 4.18 1.74
CA ARG A 311 29.56 4.00 0.68
C ARG A 311 30.57 2.89 0.94
N GLU A 312 30.71 2.44 2.17
CA GLU A 312 31.83 1.57 2.54
C GLU A 312 31.39 0.12 2.85
N TYR A 313 30.15 -0.08 3.31
CA TYR A 313 29.71 -1.36 3.86
C TYR A 313 28.35 -1.81 3.32
N GLU A 314 28.31 -2.29 2.05
CA GLU A 314 27.06 -2.69 1.37
C GLU A 314 26.21 -3.70 2.17
N ASN A 315 26.84 -4.78 2.69
CA ASN A 315 26.13 -5.83 3.43
C ASN A 315 25.57 -5.33 4.76
N LEU A 316 26.34 -4.45 5.44
CA LEU A 316 25.88 -3.85 6.69
C LEU A 316 24.69 -2.91 6.45
N LEU A 317 24.69 -2.21 5.33
CA LEU A 317 23.57 -1.33 4.97
C LEU A 317 22.29 -2.13 4.67
N VAL A 318 22.39 -3.32 4.07
CA VAL A 318 21.23 -4.22 3.92
C VAL A 318 20.70 -4.65 5.29
N MET A 319 21.56 -4.99 6.23
CA MET A 319 21.15 -5.35 7.59
C MET A 319 20.50 -4.17 8.33
N LEU A 320 21.05 -2.97 8.20
CA LEU A 320 20.45 -1.75 8.73
C LEU A 320 19.09 -1.46 8.07
N GLY A 321 18.95 -1.70 6.76
CA GLY A 321 17.69 -1.60 6.02
C GLY A 321 16.63 -2.54 6.59
N ILE A 322 16.98 -3.79 6.90
CA ILE A 322 16.08 -4.75 7.54
C ILE A 322 15.58 -4.22 8.89
N LEU A 323 16.47 -3.76 9.75
CA LEU A 323 16.09 -3.22 11.07
C LEU A 323 15.28 -1.93 10.95
N TYR A 324 15.67 -1.05 10.02
CA TYR A 324 14.98 0.19 9.72
C TYR A 324 13.55 -0.08 9.21
N GLY A 325 13.38 -0.97 8.23
CA GLY A 325 12.08 -1.34 7.68
C GLY A 325 11.17 -1.97 8.72
N ALA A 326 11.72 -2.87 9.54
CA ALA A 326 11.02 -3.53 10.65
C ALA A 326 10.31 -2.55 11.59
N LEU A 327 10.91 -1.38 11.81
CA LEU A 327 10.38 -0.35 12.71
C LEU A 327 9.59 0.74 11.95
N SER A 328 10.21 1.36 10.93
CA SER A 328 9.66 2.56 10.29
C SER A 328 8.33 2.32 9.58
N PHE A 329 8.11 1.14 8.97
CA PHE A 329 6.86 0.84 8.27
C PHE A 329 5.68 0.52 9.21
N SER A 330 5.93 0.36 10.52
CA SER A 330 4.85 0.23 11.51
C SER A 330 4.27 1.58 11.97
N ILE A 331 4.89 2.71 11.64
CA ILE A 331 4.49 4.05 12.11
C ILE A 331 3.06 4.38 11.68
N TYR A 332 2.67 4.08 10.44
CA TYR A 332 1.31 4.30 9.95
C TYR A 332 0.28 3.49 10.75
N GLY A 333 0.51 2.19 10.92
CA GLY A 333 -0.37 1.33 11.70
C GLY A 333 -0.50 1.78 13.16
N LEU A 334 0.61 2.24 13.77
CA LEU A 334 0.60 2.79 15.13
C LEU A 334 -0.20 4.11 15.20
N SER A 335 -0.09 4.98 14.19
CA SER A 335 -0.84 6.23 14.13
C SER A 335 -2.35 5.99 14.03
N VAL A 336 -2.75 5.02 13.20
CA VAL A 336 -4.15 4.60 13.05
C VAL A 336 -4.66 3.99 14.36
N ALA A 337 -3.89 3.08 14.96
CA ALA A 337 -4.28 2.44 16.22
C ALA A 337 -4.41 3.46 17.36
N HIS A 338 -3.48 4.41 17.49
CA HIS A 338 -3.55 5.49 18.46
C HIS A 338 -4.80 6.36 18.26
N THR A 339 -5.11 6.73 17.02
CA THR A 339 -6.26 7.57 16.73
C THR A 339 -7.58 6.83 17.00
N ASN A 340 -7.64 5.54 16.67
CA ASN A 340 -8.84 4.72 16.89
C ASN A 340 -9.15 4.50 18.38
N ASP A 341 -8.13 4.57 19.27
CA ASP A 341 -8.35 4.54 20.72
C ASP A 341 -9.05 5.81 21.26
N LEU A 342 -9.11 6.88 20.46
CA LEU A 342 -9.70 8.18 20.84
C LEU A 342 -11.09 8.43 20.25
N ILE A 343 -11.62 7.50 19.47
CA ILE A 343 -12.86 7.69 18.71
C ILE A 343 -13.84 6.54 18.92
N GLU A 344 -15.11 6.80 18.67
CA GLU A 344 -16.15 5.78 18.65
C GLU A 344 -15.97 4.81 17.47
N PRO A 345 -16.29 3.51 17.62
CA PRO A 345 -16.20 2.53 16.53
C PRO A 345 -16.95 2.90 15.25
N SER A 346 -18.06 3.66 15.37
CA SER A 346 -18.83 4.19 14.23
C SER A 346 -18.04 5.15 13.34
N LYS A 347 -17.01 5.81 13.87
CA LYS A 347 -16.20 6.83 13.18
C LYS A 347 -14.85 6.30 12.66
N VAL A 348 -14.52 5.03 12.93
CA VAL A 348 -13.23 4.42 12.54
C VAL A 348 -12.97 4.56 11.05
N LEU A 349 -13.93 4.23 10.20
CA LEU A 349 -13.79 4.27 8.74
C LEU A 349 -13.52 5.69 8.23
N GLU A 350 -14.28 6.67 8.71
CA GLU A 350 -14.16 8.08 8.35
C GLU A 350 -12.79 8.65 8.77
N THR A 351 -12.38 8.34 9.99
CA THR A 351 -11.12 8.84 10.59
C THR A 351 -9.90 8.22 9.92
N THR A 352 -9.91 6.89 9.71
CA THR A 352 -8.81 6.20 9.04
C THR A 352 -8.68 6.65 7.58
N GLY A 353 -9.80 6.97 6.91
CA GLY A 353 -9.78 7.61 5.59
C GLY A 353 -9.06 8.97 5.58
N GLY A 354 -9.25 9.78 6.62
CA GLY A 354 -8.54 11.05 6.80
C GLY A 354 -7.05 10.85 7.06
N LEU A 355 -6.66 9.85 7.87
CA LEU A 355 -5.26 9.50 8.11
C LEU A 355 -4.58 9.01 6.82
N LEU A 356 -5.26 8.19 6.01
CA LEU A 356 -4.76 7.72 4.71
C LEU A 356 -4.52 8.89 3.75
N LEU A 357 -5.38 9.92 3.77
CA LEU A 357 -5.17 11.13 2.99
C LEU A 357 -3.92 11.88 3.43
N LEU A 358 -3.69 12.05 4.75
CA LEU A 358 -2.48 12.67 5.29
C LEU A 358 -1.22 11.88 4.92
N TYR A 359 -1.28 10.56 4.99
CA TYR A 359 -0.21 9.69 4.48
C TYR A 359 0.07 9.97 3.00
N GLY A 360 -0.96 10.05 2.16
CA GLY A 360 -0.83 10.35 0.73
C GLY A 360 -0.20 11.72 0.45
N ILE A 361 -0.54 12.74 1.25
CA ILE A 361 0.10 14.07 1.17
C ILE A 361 1.58 13.95 1.51
N GLY A 362 1.93 13.27 2.60
CA GLY A 362 3.31 13.01 2.99
C GLY A 362 4.08 12.26 1.89
N ALA A 363 3.50 11.20 1.33
CA ALA A 363 4.10 10.42 0.25
C ALA A 363 4.27 11.21 -1.05
N THR A 364 3.42 12.23 -1.28
CA THR A 364 3.57 13.15 -2.42
C THR A 364 4.73 14.13 -2.21
N LEU A 365 4.92 14.66 -1.03
CA LEU A 365 5.96 15.66 -0.75
C LEU A 365 7.34 15.03 -0.58
N GLY A 366 7.39 13.86 0.05
CA GLY A 366 8.62 13.21 0.48
C GLY A 366 9.66 13.01 -0.62
N PRO A 367 9.33 12.36 -1.75
CA PRO A 367 10.32 12.09 -2.80
C PRO A 367 10.92 13.36 -3.40
N THR A 368 10.13 14.44 -3.56
CA THR A 368 10.63 15.73 -4.05
C THR A 368 11.61 16.35 -3.07
N MET A 369 11.30 16.37 -1.77
CA MET A 369 12.18 16.91 -0.73
C MET A 369 13.49 16.12 -0.63
N ALA A 370 13.39 14.79 -0.57
CA ALA A 370 14.56 13.93 -0.50
C ALA A 370 15.41 13.98 -1.77
N GLY A 371 14.79 14.02 -2.94
CA GLY A 371 15.47 14.15 -4.22
C GLY A 371 16.28 15.45 -4.31
N GLY A 372 15.70 16.57 -3.86
CA GLY A 372 16.42 17.84 -3.75
C GLY A 372 17.62 17.73 -2.79
N MET A 373 17.45 17.06 -1.65
CA MET A 373 18.55 16.86 -0.69
C MET A 373 19.67 15.98 -1.29
N MET A 374 19.32 14.96 -2.07
CA MET A 374 20.29 14.12 -2.78
C MET A 374 21.11 14.88 -3.82
N ASP A 375 20.55 15.92 -4.47
CA ASP A 375 21.28 16.76 -5.42
C ASP A 375 22.36 17.62 -4.74
N TYR A 376 22.10 18.11 -3.52
CA TYR A 376 23.02 19.00 -2.81
C TYR A 376 24.07 18.26 -1.96
N LEU A 377 23.70 17.16 -1.34
CA LEU A 377 24.50 16.45 -0.34
C LEU A 377 24.96 15.06 -0.79
N GLY A 378 24.60 14.64 -2.00
CA GLY A 378 24.91 13.31 -2.52
C GLY A 378 23.82 12.26 -2.21
N PRO A 379 23.89 11.10 -2.91
CA PRO A 379 22.86 10.06 -2.82
C PRO A 379 22.66 9.52 -1.39
N GLU A 380 23.72 9.42 -0.59
CA GLU A 380 23.68 8.98 0.80
C GLU A 380 22.75 9.82 1.69
N SER A 381 22.51 11.07 1.31
CA SER A 381 21.66 11.99 2.06
C SER A 381 20.19 11.55 2.12
N LEU A 382 19.77 10.54 1.34
CA LEU A 382 18.47 9.90 1.53
C LEU A 382 18.33 9.33 2.95
N MET A 383 19.38 8.71 3.47
CA MET A 383 19.39 8.19 4.85
C MET A 383 19.35 9.33 5.88
N LEU A 384 20.06 10.43 5.62
CA LEU A 384 20.00 11.63 6.46
C LEU A 384 18.60 12.26 6.44
N TYR A 385 17.94 12.30 5.28
CA TYR A 385 16.54 12.75 5.16
C TYR A 385 15.62 11.93 6.07
N PHE A 386 15.71 10.59 6.03
CA PHE A 386 14.92 9.73 6.91
C PHE A 386 15.23 10.00 8.38
N ALA A 387 16.50 10.14 8.75
CA ALA A 387 16.90 10.43 10.12
C ALA A 387 16.28 11.74 10.64
N LEU A 388 16.34 12.80 9.83
CA LEU A 388 15.81 14.12 10.19
C LEU A 388 14.27 14.12 10.29
N VAL A 389 13.57 13.49 9.34
CA VAL A 389 12.11 13.41 9.37
C VAL A 389 11.64 12.62 10.58
N LEU A 390 12.29 11.48 10.89
CA LEU A 390 11.97 10.66 12.04
C LEU A 390 12.25 11.37 13.38
N LEU A 391 13.37 12.09 13.46
CA LEU A 391 13.72 12.87 14.63
C LEU A 391 12.72 14.02 14.86
N ALA A 392 12.35 14.74 13.78
CA ALA A 392 11.33 15.78 13.83
C ALA A 392 9.96 15.21 14.25
N LEU A 393 9.61 14.01 13.74
CA LEU A 393 8.38 13.32 14.13
C LEU A 393 8.39 12.95 15.61
N ALA A 394 9.47 12.34 16.12
CA ALA A 394 9.62 12.03 17.54
C ALA A 394 9.50 13.29 18.41
N GLY A 395 10.15 14.38 18.01
CA GLY A 395 10.10 15.66 18.71
C GLY A 395 8.70 16.29 18.73
N THR A 396 7.97 16.23 17.62
CA THR A 396 6.60 16.75 17.54
C THR A 396 5.62 15.91 18.35
N VAL A 397 5.73 14.58 18.32
CA VAL A 397 4.93 13.68 19.17
C VAL A 397 5.21 13.96 20.65
N TRP A 398 6.50 14.09 21.03
CA TRP A 398 6.91 14.45 22.39
C TRP A 398 6.33 15.80 22.84
N TYR A 399 6.41 16.83 21.99
CA TYR A 399 5.85 18.15 22.25
C TYR A 399 4.32 18.11 22.45
N CYS A 400 3.62 17.36 21.60
CA CYS A 400 2.17 17.15 21.76
C CYS A 400 1.81 16.45 23.08
N MET A 401 2.64 15.50 23.53
CA MET A 401 2.43 14.84 24.83
C MET A 401 2.58 15.81 26.01
N LEU A 402 3.51 16.76 25.94
CA LEU A 402 3.71 17.76 26.99
C LEU A 402 2.54 18.76 27.05
N GLY A 403 1.93 19.09 25.90
CA GLY A 403 0.83 20.05 25.80
C GLY A 403 -0.56 19.46 26.08
N GLN A 404 -0.72 18.15 25.96
CA GLN A 404 -1.95 17.43 26.22
C GLN A 404 -1.91 16.76 27.61
N ALA A 405 -2.04 17.57 28.66
CA ALA A 405 -2.53 17.04 29.91
C ALA A 405 -3.99 16.56 29.68
N GLU A 406 -4.12 15.27 29.52
CA GLU A 406 -5.33 14.44 29.60
C GLU A 406 -6.68 15.15 29.32
N ARG A 407 -7.10 15.15 28.05
CA ARG A 407 -8.53 15.11 27.71
C ARG A 407 -8.89 13.65 27.36
N VAL A 408 -8.77 12.76 28.31
CA VAL A 408 -9.37 11.43 28.24
C VAL A 408 -10.73 11.50 28.86
N ASP A 409 -11.70 12.03 28.13
CA ASP A 409 -13.11 11.80 28.42
C ASP A 409 -13.46 10.39 27.92
N MET A 410 -13.50 9.45 28.85
CA MET A 410 -13.76 8.01 28.78
C MET A 410 -12.60 7.15 28.22
N PRO A 411 -12.14 6.15 28.98
CA PRO A 411 -11.31 5.09 28.46
C PRO A 411 -12.18 4.17 27.57
N ALA A 412 -12.20 4.44 26.26
CA ALA A 412 -12.68 3.43 25.33
C ALA A 412 -11.78 2.19 25.48
N PRO A 413 -12.34 0.95 25.43
CA PRO A 413 -11.52 -0.24 25.48
C PRO A 413 -10.50 -0.14 24.33
N ARG A 414 -9.20 -0.34 24.66
CA ARG A 414 -8.13 -0.28 23.66
C ARG A 414 -8.47 -1.20 22.51
N SER A 415 -8.41 -0.69 21.29
CA SER A 415 -8.59 -1.50 20.08
C SER A 415 -7.34 -2.30 19.80
N ASP A 416 -7.48 -3.59 19.44
CA ASP A 416 -6.34 -4.41 19.00
C ASP A 416 -5.67 -3.78 17.77
N TYR A 417 -4.33 -3.90 17.71
CA TYR A 417 -3.59 -3.47 16.53
C TYR A 417 -3.95 -4.31 15.31
N VAL A 418 -4.18 -3.66 14.19
CA VAL A 418 -4.41 -4.30 12.89
C VAL A 418 -3.29 -3.93 11.95
N ILE A 419 -2.69 -4.92 11.28
CA ILE A 419 -1.66 -4.70 10.27
C ILE A 419 -2.26 -3.84 9.15
N MET A 420 -1.70 -2.67 8.93
CA MET A 420 -2.15 -1.73 7.91
C MET A 420 -0.98 -1.22 7.08
N ASP A 421 -1.16 -1.28 5.76
CA ASP A 421 -0.36 -0.51 4.81
C ASP A 421 -1.27 0.49 4.08
N ALA A 422 -0.69 1.50 3.47
CA ALA A 422 -1.45 2.50 2.75
C ALA A 422 -2.00 1.88 1.44
N SER A 423 -3.29 1.61 1.45
CA SER A 423 -4.07 1.09 0.32
C SER A 423 -5.21 2.05 -0.03
N SER A 424 -6.33 1.61 -0.56
CA SER A 424 -7.46 2.50 -0.83
C SER A 424 -8.44 2.57 0.34
N GLN A 425 -9.36 3.53 0.27
CA GLN A 425 -10.44 3.64 1.26
C GLN A 425 -11.35 2.40 1.32
N ALA A 426 -11.43 1.62 0.23
CA ALA A 426 -12.23 0.41 0.20
C ALA A 426 -11.64 -0.71 1.09
N ALA A 427 -10.31 -0.78 1.22
CA ALA A 427 -9.65 -1.73 2.13
C ALA A 427 -10.00 -1.47 3.60
N LEU A 428 -10.22 -0.21 3.98
CA LEU A 428 -10.58 0.16 5.34
C LEU A 428 -11.91 -0.47 5.78
N GLN A 429 -12.80 -0.80 4.85
CA GLN A 429 -14.05 -1.51 5.15
C GLN A 429 -13.81 -2.96 5.62
N MET A 430 -12.63 -3.52 5.35
CA MET A 430 -12.20 -4.83 5.85
C MET A 430 -11.57 -4.76 7.24
N ASP A 431 -11.34 -3.55 7.79
CA ASP A 431 -10.82 -3.37 9.14
C ASP A 431 -11.81 -4.00 10.15
N PRO A 432 -11.38 -5.00 10.94
CA PRO A 432 -12.24 -5.67 11.89
C PRO A 432 -12.76 -4.76 13.00
N ARG A 433 -12.17 -3.58 13.18
CA ARG A 433 -12.58 -2.56 14.17
C ARG A 433 -13.73 -1.67 13.68
N ALA A 434 -13.95 -1.60 12.36
CA ALA A 434 -15.06 -0.86 11.80
C ALA A 434 -16.38 -1.61 12.01
N LEU A 435 -17.39 -0.94 12.58
CA LEU A 435 -18.74 -1.51 12.66
C LEU A 435 -19.33 -1.70 11.26
N PRO A 436 -20.10 -2.79 11.02
CA PRO A 436 -20.84 -2.95 9.77
C PRO A 436 -21.83 -1.80 9.61
N GLN A 437 -21.89 -1.20 8.43
CA GLN A 437 -22.84 -0.11 8.11
C GLN A 437 -24.33 -0.54 8.11
N ASP A 438 -24.61 -1.85 8.21
CA ASP A 438 -25.96 -2.43 8.21
C ASP A 438 -26.47 -2.74 9.63
N ALA A 439 -25.87 -2.15 10.68
CA ALA A 439 -26.25 -2.37 12.07
C ALA A 439 -27.23 -1.32 12.62
N GLU A 440 -27.80 -0.43 11.76
CA GLU A 440 -28.92 0.46 12.05
C GLU A 440 -30.20 0.03 11.35
#